data_5c219c9f9d6e2c3d130ab1257ed5c520
#
_entry.id   5c219c9f9d6e2c3d130ab1257ed5c520
#
_cell.length_a   1.000
_cell.length_b   1.000
_cell.length_c   1.000
_cell.angle_alpha   90.00
_cell.angle_beta   90.00
_cell.angle_gamma   90.00
#
_symmetry.space_group_name_H-M   'P 1'
#
loop_
_entity.id
_entity.type
_entity.pdbx_description
1 polymer ?
#
loop_
_entity_poly.entity_id
_entity_poly.type
_entity_poly.pdbx_seq_one_letter_code
_entity_poly.pdbx_strand_id
1 'polypeptide(L)'
;MKNQWLKDETITLRAPEPEDLELMYAMENDTTLWSAGNATLPYSRYTLRAYLEQSRQDLLSERQARFVIETVGGERAGMIDLADYDPINSRAEVCIGLLGCYRGKGIATRALQLLCTYASERLHLHQLFAYIPEWNEESFTLFEKNGFKKTAILKDWLKEKKGFVDVILMQKTEKKPHF
;
A
#
# COMPACT_ATOMS: atom_id res chain seq x y z
N MET A 1 -17.78 -4.38 -17.81
CA MET A 1 -18.24 -3.90 -16.48
C MET A 1 -17.30 -2.80 -16.03
N LYS A 2 -17.81 -1.62 -15.64
CA LYS A 2 -16.97 -0.55 -15.10
C LYS A 2 -16.37 -1.05 -13.77
N ASN A 3 -15.07 -0.92 -13.61
CA ASN A 3 -14.35 -1.28 -12.39
C ASN A 3 -14.69 -0.25 -11.30
N GLN A 4 -15.85 -0.43 -10.66
CA GLN A 4 -16.46 0.57 -9.76
C GLN A 4 -15.76 0.70 -8.40
N TRP A 5 -14.85 -0.24 -8.07
CA TRP A 5 -14.13 -0.22 -6.79
C TRP A 5 -12.75 0.45 -6.86
N LEU A 6 -12.10 0.39 -8.04
CA LEU A 6 -10.71 0.79 -8.20
C LEU A 6 -10.54 2.09 -9.00
N LYS A 7 -11.62 2.85 -9.16
CA LYS A 7 -11.60 4.11 -9.90
C LYS A 7 -12.63 5.09 -9.37
N ASP A 8 -12.23 6.34 -9.26
CA ASP A 8 -13.13 7.49 -9.07
C ASP A 8 -12.89 8.55 -10.16
N GLU A 9 -13.38 9.77 -9.96
CA GLU A 9 -13.20 10.91 -10.86
C GLU A 9 -11.78 11.49 -10.87
N THR A 10 -10.94 11.11 -9.90
CA THR A 10 -9.62 11.70 -9.65
C THR A 10 -8.50 10.75 -10.03
N ILE A 11 -8.64 9.48 -9.66
CA ILE A 11 -7.60 8.46 -9.80
C ILE A 11 -8.16 7.10 -10.21
N THR A 12 -7.26 6.27 -10.71
CA THR A 12 -7.49 4.85 -10.95
C THR A 12 -6.39 4.04 -10.24
N LEU A 13 -6.78 2.97 -9.56
CA LEU A 13 -5.87 1.92 -9.11
C LEU A 13 -5.86 0.82 -10.17
N ARG A 14 -4.74 0.60 -10.81
CA ARG A 14 -4.60 -0.41 -11.86
C ARG A 14 -3.40 -1.30 -11.63
N ALA A 15 -3.40 -2.43 -12.26
CA ALA A 15 -2.26 -3.33 -12.28
C ALA A 15 -1.00 -2.62 -12.83
N PRO A 16 0.19 -2.93 -12.32
CA PRO A 16 1.44 -2.52 -12.94
C PRO A 16 1.59 -3.14 -14.34
N GLU A 17 2.09 -2.34 -15.27
CA GLU A 17 2.39 -2.74 -16.65
C GLU A 17 3.90 -2.56 -16.91
N PRO A 18 4.48 -3.16 -17.97
CA PRO A 18 5.90 -3.02 -18.28
C PRO A 18 6.39 -1.55 -18.36
N GLU A 19 5.50 -0.64 -18.77
CA GLU A 19 5.76 0.79 -18.89
C GLU A 19 5.91 1.49 -17.54
N ASP A 20 5.54 0.84 -16.42
CA ASP A 20 5.68 1.37 -15.08
C ASP A 20 7.05 1.09 -14.45
N LEU A 21 7.97 0.48 -15.20
CA LEU A 21 9.31 0.13 -14.72
C LEU A 21 10.04 1.32 -14.09
N GLU A 22 9.95 2.51 -14.68
CA GLU A 22 10.65 3.69 -14.15
C GLU A 22 9.99 4.23 -12.87
N LEU A 23 8.66 4.14 -12.75
CA LEU A 23 7.97 4.43 -11.49
C LEU A 23 8.45 3.48 -10.40
N MET A 24 8.44 2.16 -10.66
CA MET A 24 8.87 1.16 -9.71
C MET A 24 10.34 1.38 -9.31
N TYR A 25 11.21 1.63 -10.30
CA TYR A 25 12.63 1.89 -10.04
C TYR A 25 12.84 3.12 -9.14
N ALA A 26 12.09 4.19 -9.38
CA ALA A 26 12.17 5.40 -8.56
C ALA A 26 11.67 5.15 -7.13
N MET A 27 10.57 4.43 -6.95
CA MET A 27 9.98 4.18 -5.63
C MET A 27 10.76 3.14 -4.81
N GLU A 28 11.13 2.01 -5.42
CA GLU A 28 11.85 0.93 -4.72
C GLU A 28 13.28 1.34 -4.33
N ASN A 29 13.86 2.34 -5.01
CA ASN A 29 15.19 2.87 -4.70
C ASN A 29 15.16 4.20 -3.94
N ASP A 30 14.00 4.71 -3.59
CA ASP A 30 13.89 5.87 -2.70
C ASP A 30 14.23 5.46 -1.27
N THR A 31 15.43 5.81 -0.83
CA THR A 31 15.92 5.46 0.51
C THR A 31 15.10 6.09 1.65
N THR A 32 14.28 7.10 1.37
CA THR A 32 13.37 7.68 2.36
C THR A 32 12.18 6.76 2.66
N LEU A 33 11.87 5.85 1.73
CA LEU A 33 10.81 4.86 1.88
C LEU A 33 11.32 3.53 2.46
N TRP A 34 12.63 3.29 2.46
CA TRP A 34 13.23 2.02 2.90
C TRP A 34 12.98 1.72 4.38
N SER A 35 12.96 2.74 5.23
CA SER A 35 12.68 2.56 6.66
C SER A 35 11.23 2.15 6.94
N ALA A 36 10.31 2.44 6.02
CA ALA A 36 8.92 1.99 6.11
C ALA A 36 8.65 0.71 5.32
N GLY A 37 9.62 0.27 4.50
CA GLY A 37 9.56 -0.94 3.68
C GLY A 37 10.65 -1.95 4.08
N ASN A 38 10.60 -3.13 3.48
CA ASN A 38 11.56 -4.20 3.74
C ASN A 38 12.76 -4.20 2.78
N ALA A 39 12.99 -3.12 2.03
CA ALA A 39 14.08 -3.05 1.07
C ALA A 39 15.43 -2.95 1.80
N THR A 40 16.32 -3.91 1.55
CA THR A 40 17.66 -3.96 2.14
C THR A 40 18.76 -3.62 1.15
N LEU A 41 18.46 -3.71 -0.14
CA LEU A 41 19.38 -3.47 -1.25
C LEU A 41 18.66 -2.72 -2.38
N PRO A 42 19.38 -1.92 -3.17
CA PRO A 42 18.79 -1.28 -4.33
C PRO A 42 18.40 -2.33 -5.39
N TYR A 43 17.26 -2.12 -6.01
CA TYR A 43 16.77 -2.95 -7.10
C TYR A 43 17.31 -2.46 -8.44
N SER A 44 17.77 -3.40 -9.27
CA SER A 44 18.10 -3.09 -10.66
C SER A 44 16.84 -3.03 -11.53
N ARG A 45 16.89 -2.29 -12.65
CA ARG A 45 15.82 -2.33 -13.65
C ARG A 45 15.60 -3.74 -14.21
N TYR A 46 16.66 -4.54 -14.30
CA TYR A 46 16.56 -5.94 -14.72
C TYR A 46 15.69 -6.76 -13.76
N THR A 47 15.94 -6.64 -12.45
CA THR A 47 15.16 -7.35 -11.42
C THR A 47 13.69 -6.91 -11.42
N LEU A 48 13.44 -5.60 -11.53
CA LEU A 48 12.06 -5.07 -11.56
C LEU A 48 11.32 -5.46 -12.84
N ARG A 49 12.02 -5.52 -13.98
CA ARG A 49 11.43 -6.01 -15.23
C ARG A 49 11.05 -7.47 -15.12
N ALA A 50 11.95 -8.31 -14.60
CA ALA A 50 11.64 -9.72 -14.36
C ALA A 50 10.44 -9.90 -13.42
N TYR A 51 10.32 -9.07 -12.38
CA TYR A 51 9.14 -9.06 -11.52
C TYR A 51 7.86 -8.74 -12.31
N LEU A 52 7.85 -7.68 -13.12
CA LEU A 52 6.70 -7.30 -13.95
C LEU A 52 6.30 -8.40 -14.95
N GLU A 53 7.27 -9.07 -15.55
CA GLU A 53 7.04 -10.15 -16.52
C GLU A 53 6.55 -11.45 -15.88
N GLN A 54 6.95 -11.73 -14.63
CA GLN A 54 6.66 -12.98 -13.94
C GLN A 54 5.47 -12.89 -12.99
N SER A 55 5.11 -11.69 -12.53
CA SER A 55 3.96 -11.51 -11.65
C SER A 55 2.68 -11.94 -12.37
N ARG A 56 1.99 -12.90 -11.78
CA ARG A 56 0.69 -13.37 -12.27
C ARG A 56 -0.45 -12.50 -11.73
N GLN A 57 -0.14 -11.58 -10.82
CA GLN A 57 -1.12 -10.76 -10.08
C GLN A 57 -2.24 -11.62 -9.45
N ASP A 58 -1.84 -12.80 -9.00
CA ASP A 58 -2.73 -13.70 -8.28
C ASP A 58 -2.54 -13.52 -6.79
N LEU A 59 -3.52 -12.88 -6.16
CA LEU A 59 -3.51 -12.56 -4.74
C LEU A 59 -3.36 -13.81 -3.84
N LEU A 60 -3.87 -14.96 -4.27
CA LEU A 60 -3.77 -16.19 -3.48
C LEU A 60 -2.35 -16.78 -3.49
N SER A 61 -1.71 -16.83 -4.65
CA SER A 61 -0.38 -17.43 -4.79
C SER A 61 0.74 -16.47 -4.36
N GLU A 62 0.61 -15.20 -4.70
CA GLU A 62 1.63 -14.16 -4.39
C GLU A 62 1.44 -13.56 -3.00
N ARG A 63 0.27 -13.75 -2.38
CA ARG A 63 -0.13 -13.17 -1.09
C ARG A 63 -0.01 -11.65 -1.06
N GLN A 64 -0.04 -11.04 -2.23
CA GLN A 64 0.00 -9.59 -2.42
C GLN A 64 -0.73 -9.17 -3.68
N ALA A 65 -1.23 -7.94 -3.68
CA ALA A 65 -1.74 -7.28 -4.87
C ALA A 65 -1.17 -5.87 -4.92
N ARG A 66 -0.50 -5.53 -6.00
CA ARG A 66 0.14 -4.23 -6.22
C ARG A 66 -0.64 -3.42 -7.22
N PHE A 67 -0.85 -2.14 -6.93
CA PHE A 67 -1.56 -1.22 -7.81
C PHE A 67 -0.74 0.04 -8.04
N VAL A 68 -0.71 0.48 -9.29
CA VAL A 68 -0.26 1.82 -9.65
C VAL A 68 -1.40 2.80 -9.40
N ILE A 69 -1.11 3.91 -8.75
CA ILE A 69 -2.02 5.03 -8.57
C ILE A 69 -1.85 5.95 -9.78
N GLU A 70 -2.82 5.93 -10.68
CA GLU A 70 -2.81 6.74 -11.90
C GLU A 70 -3.84 7.86 -11.78
N THR A 71 -3.44 9.10 -12.07
CA THR A 71 -4.35 10.23 -12.09
C THR A 71 -5.26 10.20 -13.33
N VAL A 72 -6.35 10.94 -13.32
CA VAL A 72 -7.23 11.09 -14.50
C VAL A 72 -6.49 11.62 -15.73
N GLY A 73 -5.38 12.33 -15.53
CA GLY A 73 -4.49 12.81 -16.60
C GLY A 73 -3.52 11.75 -17.15
N GLY A 74 -3.56 10.53 -16.63
CA GLY A 74 -2.64 9.45 -17.02
C GLY A 74 -1.26 9.50 -16.37
N GLU A 75 -1.07 10.35 -15.36
CA GLU A 75 0.18 10.46 -14.64
C GLU A 75 0.27 9.40 -13.53
N ARG A 76 1.44 8.83 -13.36
CA ARG A 76 1.73 7.81 -12.35
C ARG A 76 2.15 8.47 -11.05
N ALA A 77 1.25 8.54 -10.08
CA ALA A 77 1.45 9.27 -8.83
C ALA A 77 2.20 8.47 -7.76
N GLY A 78 2.11 7.15 -7.80
CA GLY A 78 2.70 6.26 -6.81
C GLY A 78 2.13 4.87 -6.87
N MET A 79 2.24 4.13 -5.78
CA MET A 79 1.77 2.74 -5.67
C MET A 79 1.07 2.52 -4.34
N ILE A 80 0.12 1.58 -4.34
CA ILE A 80 -0.57 1.10 -3.14
C ILE A 80 -0.73 -0.42 -3.24
N ASP A 81 -0.45 -1.11 -2.15
CA ASP A 81 -0.39 -2.56 -2.11
C ASP A 81 -1.31 -3.12 -1.03
N LEU A 82 -1.89 -4.29 -1.31
CA LEU A 82 -2.28 -5.26 -0.29
C LEU A 82 -1.13 -6.26 -0.17
N ALA A 83 -0.49 -6.31 0.98
CA ALA A 83 0.59 -7.24 1.28
C ALA A 83 0.17 -8.21 2.39
N ASP A 84 0.94 -9.25 2.61
CA ASP A 84 0.71 -10.26 3.65
C ASP A 84 -0.74 -10.75 3.72
N TYR A 85 -1.32 -10.97 2.52
CA TYR A 85 -2.70 -11.44 2.41
C TYR A 85 -2.88 -12.80 3.07
N ASP A 86 -3.78 -12.85 4.04
CA ASP A 86 -4.15 -14.06 4.79
C ASP A 86 -5.62 -14.41 4.50
N PRO A 87 -5.88 -15.35 3.56
CA PRO A 87 -7.24 -15.73 3.21
C PRO A 87 -7.97 -16.46 4.35
N ILE A 88 -7.23 -17.15 5.22
CA ILE A 88 -7.83 -17.89 6.33
C ILE A 88 -8.40 -16.93 7.37
N ASN A 89 -7.63 -15.88 7.71
CA ASN A 89 -8.04 -14.89 8.69
C ASN A 89 -8.69 -13.64 8.06
N SER A 90 -8.86 -13.64 6.73
CA SER A 90 -9.51 -12.56 5.96
C SER A 90 -8.90 -11.19 6.26
N ARG A 91 -7.59 -11.06 6.18
CA ARG A 91 -6.85 -9.83 6.46
C ARG A 91 -5.72 -9.59 5.47
N ALA A 92 -5.30 -8.32 5.36
CA ALA A 92 -4.13 -7.91 4.59
C ALA A 92 -3.50 -6.65 5.17
N GLU A 93 -2.19 -6.48 4.95
CA GLU A 93 -1.47 -5.24 5.20
C GLU A 93 -1.70 -4.25 4.06
N VAL A 94 -1.81 -2.97 4.39
CA VAL A 94 -1.85 -1.88 3.40
C VAL A 94 -0.54 -1.12 3.44
N CYS A 95 0.13 -1.05 2.28
CA CYS A 95 1.31 -0.23 2.07
C CYS A 95 1.00 0.82 0.99
N ILE A 96 1.40 2.07 1.19
CA ILE A 96 1.18 3.15 0.23
C ILE A 96 2.40 4.06 0.15
N GLY A 97 2.76 4.44 -1.06
CA GLY A 97 3.80 5.43 -1.34
C GLY A 97 3.42 6.32 -2.51
N LEU A 98 3.74 7.60 -2.40
CA LEU A 98 3.59 8.58 -3.47
C LEU A 98 4.94 9.21 -3.81
N LEU A 99 5.15 9.49 -5.09
CA LEU A 99 6.22 10.38 -5.53
C LEU A 99 6.03 11.77 -4.89
N GLY A 100 7.12 12.42 -4.53
CA GLY A 100 7.10 13.68 -3.75
C GLY A 100 6.21 14.77 -4.34
N CYS A 101 6.19 14.91 -5.68
CA CYS A 101 5.37 15.92 -6.38
C CYS A 101 3.86 15.69 -6.29
N TYR A 102 3.41 14.50 -5.86
CA TYR A 102 1.98 14.16 -5.70
C TYR A 102 1.52 14.15 -4.25
N ARG A 103 2.42 14.36 -3.29
CA ARG A 103 2.07 14.47 -1.86
C ARG A 103 1.29 15.76 -1.56
N GLY A 104 0.49 15.73 -0.51
CA GLY A 104 -0.30 16.90 -0.08
C GLY A 104 -1.50 17.26 -0.96
N LYS A 105 -1.81 16.46 -2.00
CA LYS A 105 -2.90 16.72 -2.96
C LYS A 105 -4.15 15.84 -2.73
N GLY A 106 -4.24 15.12 -1.62
CA GLY A 106 -5.36 14.23 -1.33
C GLY A 106 -5.35 12.89 -2.06
N ILE A 107 -4.37 12.64 -2.94
CA ILE A 107 -4.26 11.42 -3.76
C ILE A 107 -4.15 10.17 -2.88
N ALA A 108 -3.31 10.20 -1.83
CA ALA A 108 -3.16 9.06 -0.92
C ALA A 108 -4.46 8.71 -0.21
N THR A 109 -5.24 9.72 0.21
CA THR A 109 -6.55 9.51 0.84
C THR A 109 -7.51 8.82 -0.11
N ARG A 110 -7.59 9.27 -1.36
CA ARG A 110 -8.44 8.64 -2.39
C ARG A 110 -8.02 7.21 -2.68
N ALA A 111 -6.72 6.98 -2.87
CA ALA A 111 -6.18 5.64 -3.13
C ALA A 111 -6.51 4.67 -1.97
N LEU A 112 -6.31 5.12 -0.73
CA LEU A 112 -6.62 4.30 0.45
C LEU A 112 -8.12 4.00 0.56
N GLN A 113 -9.00 4.97 0.26
CA GLN A 113 -10.44 4.78 0.26
C GLN A 113 -10.88 3.74 -0.77
N LEU A 114 -10.40 3.86 -2.02
CA LEU A 114 -10.70 2.91 -3.08
C LEU A 114 -10.22 1.49 -2.71
N LEU A 115 -8.98 1.38 -2.19
CA LEU A 115 -8.45 0.08 -1.79
C LEU A 115 -9.24 -0.54 -0.63
N CYS A 116 -9.64 0.25 0.37
CA CYS A 116 -10.48 -0.23 1.48
C CYS A 116 -11.83 -0.74 0.97
N THR A 117 -12.47 0.00 0.07
CA THR A 117 -13.75 -0.42 -0.52
C THR A 117 -13.58 -1.71 -1.33
N TYR A 118 -12.54 -1.79 -2.15
CA TYR A 118 -12.22 -3.01 -2.90
C TYR A 118 -11.97 -4.22 -2.00
N ALA A 119 -11.18 -4.03 -0.94
CA ALA A 119 -10.86 -5.08 0.02
C ALA A 119 -12.11 -5.60 0.74
N SER A 120 -13.00 -4.70 1.16
CA SER A 120 -14.24 -5.05 1.86
C SER A 120 -15.29 -5.66 0.93
N GLU A 121 -15.63 -4.98 -0.17
CA GLU A 121 -16.78 -5.35 -1.01
C GLU A 121 -16.46 -6.44 -2.04
N ARG A 122 -15.22 -6.50 -2.53
CA ARG A 122 -14.83 -7.45 -3.59
C ARG A 122 -14.05 -8.64 -3.07
N LEU A 123 -13.13 -8.41 -2.12
CA LEU A 123 -12.29 -9.47 -1.54
C LEU A 123 -12.89 -10.02 -0.23
N HIS A 124 -13.91 -9.36 0.33
CA HIS A 124 -14.56 -9.73 1.59
C HIS A 124 -13.59 -9.85 2.75
N LEU A 125 -12.56 -8.99 2.78
CA LEU A 125 -11.62 -8.95 3.89
C LEU A 125 -12.31 -8.38 5.13
N HIS A 126 -12.11 -9.05 6.26
CA HIS A 126 -12.60 -8.58 7.54
C HIS A 126 -11.75 -7.46 8.10
N GLN A 127 -10.43 -7.48 7.83
CA GLN A 127 -9.50 -6.56 8.45
C GLN A 127 -8.39 -6.12 7.48
N LEU A 128 -8.12 -4.82 7.53
CA LEU A 128 -6.90 -4.23 6.99
C LEU A 128 -6.04 -3.70 8.13
N PHE A 129 -4.73 -3.81 8.00
CA PHE A 129 -3.80 -3.26 8.97
C PHE A 129 -2.62 -2.58 8.29
N ALA A 130 -1.89 -1.76 9.05
CA ALA A 130 -0.69 -1.08 8.58
C ALA A 130 0.33 -0.96 9.71
N TYR A 131 1.60 -1.10 9.38
CA TYR A 131 2.72 -0.84 10.26
C TYR A 131 3.28 0.55 9.96
N ILE A 132 3.21 1.46 10.91
CA ILE A 132 3.62 2.84 10.73
C ILE A 132 4.75 3.17 11.70
N PRO A 133 5.97 3.50 11.21
CA PRO A 133 7.04 3.98 12.07
C PRO A 133 6.55 5.16 12.92
N GLU A 134 6.90 5.20 14.20
CA GLU A 134 6.39 6.21 15.15
C GLU A 134 6.66 7.66 14.71
N TRP A 135 7.73 7.89 13.94
CA TRP A 135 8.09 9.22 13.42
C TRP A 135 7.29 9.62 12.17
N ASN A 136 6.54 8.70 11.53
CA ASN A 136 5.81 8.97 10.28
C ASN A 136 4.39 9.50 10.57
N GLU A 137 4.33 10.72 11.07
CA GLU A 137 3.07 11.39 11.42
C GLU A 137 2.13 11.58 10.22
N GLU A 138 2.68 11.76 9.00
CA GLU A 138 1.87 11.90 7.79
C GLU A 138 1.09 10.63 7.50
N SER A 139 1.75 9.47 7.54
CA SER A 139 1.08 8.17 7.37
C SER A 139 0.11 7.90 8.51
N PHE A 140 0.51 8.15 9.76
CA PHE A 140 -0.42 7.99 10.89
C PHE A 140 -1.72 8.76 10.68
N THR A 141 -1.61 10.04 10.36
CA THR A 141 -2.77 10.91 10.10
C THR A 141 -3.60 10.43 8.91
N LEU A 142 -2.94 9.98 7.83
CA LEU A 142 -3.62 9.45 6.66
C LEU A 142 -4.49 8.24 7.02
N PHE A 143 -3.91 7.26 7.71
CA PHE A 143 -4.62 6.04 8.09
C PHE A 143 -5.72 6.33 9.13
N GLU A 144 -5.44 7.16 10.14
CA GLU A 144 -6.43 7.54 11.15
C GLU A 144 -7.67 8.19 10.54
N LYS A 145 -7.49 9.17 9.63
CA LYS A 145 -8.59 9.84 8.92
C LYS A 145 -9.42 8.88 8.04
N ASN A 146 -8.84 7.75 7.65
CA ASN A 146 -9.51 6.72 6.86
C ASN A 146 -10.08 5.56 7.70
N GLY A 147 -10.20 5.76 9.01
CA GLY A 147 -10.88 4.85 9.93
C GLY A 147 -10.03 3.73 10.50
N PHE A 148 -8.72 3.77 10.30
CA PHE A 148 -7.80 2.90 11.01
C PHE A 148 -7.60 3.41 12.44
N LYS A 149 -7.48 2.50 13.38
CA LYS A 149 -7.26 2.80 14.79
C LYS A 149 -5.91 2.25 15.25
N LYS A 150 -5.19 3.01 16.05
CA LYS A 150 -4.01 2.53 16.75
C LYS A 150 -4.41 1.44 17.74
N THR A 151 -3.86 0.25 17.58
CA THR A 151 -4.19 -0.92 18.42
C THR A 151 -3.02 -1.43 19.23
N ALA A 152 -1.79 -1.22 18.76
CA ALA A 152 -0.60 -1.61 19.51
C ALA A 152 0.60 -0.73 19.12
N ILE A 153 1.64 -0.79 19.97
CA ILE A 153 2.98 -0.29 19.70
C ILE A 153 3.94 -1.47 19.78
N LEU A 154 4.63 -1.72 18.67
CA LEU A 154 5.67 -2.74 18.58
C LEU A 154 7.00 -2.10 18.91
N LYS A 155 7.59 -2.48 20.03
CA LYS A 155 8.83 -1.89 20.53
C LYS A 155 10.05 -2.36 19.76
N ASP A 156 10.99 -1.44 19.49
CA ASP A 156 12.27 -1.73 18.83
C ASP A 156 12.12 -2.53 17.53
N TRP A 157 11.08 -2.23 16.76
CA TRP A 157 10.64 -3.05 15.64
C TRP A 157 11.45 -2.85 14.37
N LEU A 158 11.84 -1.60 14.08
CA LEU A 158 12.61 -1.26 12.89
C LEU A 158 14.02 -0.81 13.29
N LYS A 159 15.01 -1.35 12.57
CA LYS A 159 16.40 -0.93 12.73
C LYS A 159 16.68 0.26 11.80
N GLU A 160 17.14 1.35 12.38
CA GLU A 160 17.61 2.54 11.67
C GLU A 160 19.08 2.86 11.94
N LYS A 161 19.61 3.89 11.28
CA LYS A 161 21.04 4.28 11.44
C LYS A 161 21.43 4.60 12.88
N LYS A 162 20.49 5.11 13.69
CA LYS A 162 20.74 5.56 15.08
C LYS A 162 20.23 4.60 16.14
N GLY A 163 19.72 3.43 15.77
CA GLY A 163 19.16 2.46 16.71
C GLY A 163 17.90 1.79 16.21
N PHE A 164 17.02 1.45 17.14
CA PHE A 164 15.73 0.87 16.81
C PHE A 164 14.61 1.90 17.06
N VAL A 165 13.55 1.81 16.27
CA VAL A 165 12.36 2.64 16.41
C VAL A 165 11.13 1.78 16.57
N ASP A 166 10.17 2.31 17.31
CA ASP A 166 8.88 1.68 17.51
C ASP A 166 8.01 1.79 16.25
N VAL A 167 7.11 0.83 16.11
CA VAL A 167 6.10 0.82 15.07
C VAL A 167 4.71 0.83 15.67
N ILE A 168 3.86 1.69 15.16
CA ILE A 168 2.44 1.75 15.50
C ILE A 168 1.70 0.77 14.58
N LEU A 169 1.04 -0.23 15.18
CA LEU A 169 0.10 -1.08 14.46
C LEU A 169 -1.26 -0.37 14.43
N MET A 170 -1.74 -0.10 13.22
CA MET A 170 -3.07 0.43 12.98
C MET A 170 -3.96 -0.60 12.30
N GLN A 171 -5.21 -0.69 12.71
CA GLN A 171 -6.16 -1.68 12.20
C GLN A 171 -7.50 -1.00 11.84
N LYS A 172 -8.08 -1.47 10.73
CA LYS A 172 -9.44 -1.16 10.32
C LYS A 172 -10.19 -2.47 10.14
N THR A 173 -11.23 -2.69 10.94
CA THR A 173 -12.07 -3.89 10.88
C THR A 173 -13.43 -3.55 10.34
N GLU A 174 -13.94 -4.38 9.44
CA GLU A 174 -15.33 -4.31 9.02
C GLU A 174 -16.26 -4.77 10.16
N LYS A 175 -17.42 -4.10 10.26
CA LYS A 175 -18.42 -4.56 11.21
C LYS A 175 -18.84 -5.97 10.84
N LYS A 176 -18.79 -6.90 11.81
CA LYS A 176 -19.32 -8.25 11.61
C LYS A 176 -20.76 -8.14 11.12
N PRO A 177 -21.17 -8.83 10.04
CA PRO A 177 -22.57 -9.03 9.80
C PRO A 177 -23.12 -9.75 11.04
N HIS A 178 -24.15 -9.21 11.62
CA HIS A 178 -24.90 -9.91 12.66
C HIS A 178 -25.56 -11.12 11.98
N PHE A 179 -25.04 -12.31 12.23
CA PHE A 179 -25.71 -13.56 11.92
C PHE A 179 -26.75 -13.85 13.01
#